data_a4a835944a98c047bc820bd69ca3d9d8
#
_entry.id   a4a835944a98c047bc820bd69ca3d9d8
#
_cell.length_a   1.000
_cell.length_b   1.000
_cell.length_c   1.000
_cell.angle_alpha   90.00
_cell.angle_beta   90.00
_cell.angle_gamma   90.00
#
_symmetry.space_group_name_H-M   'P 1'
#
loop_
_entity.id
_entity.type
_entity.pdbx_description
1 polymer ?
#
loop_
_entity_poly.entity_id
_entity_poly.type
_entity_poly.pdbx_seq_one_letter_code
_entity_poly.pdbx_strand_id
1 'polypeptide(L)'
;PPPPPPPPPVMETVKFVPPVIKDDAVEDEPPPPQEKLVDTQVSTVTQEGDGDVVVPVETGNGPVEEKPAEIFTVVEEMPGFPGGNAELIKFIQKNIQYPQVEKEADISGTCYVKFVIESNGNISNVEIAKGVKGGPGLDKEAIRVVKSMPNWSIGKQNGRPVRVLMNLPIKFQLK
;
A
#
# COMPACT_ATOMS: atom_id res chain seq x y z
N PRO A 1 18.09 -55.50 -29.21
CA PRO A 1 17.26 -54.32 -28.94
C PRO A 1 17.80 -53.61 -27.69
N PRO A 2 17.82 -52.26 -27.65
CA PRO A 2 18.25 -51.55 -26.49
C PRO A 2 17.30 -51.76 -25.31
N PRO A 3 17.79 -51.74 -24.07
CA PRO A 3 16.94 -51.92 -22.91
C PRO A 3 15.90 -50.78 -22.81
N PRO A 4 14.72 -51.08 -22.28
CA PRO A 4 13.65 -50.07 -22.14
C PRO A 4 14.09 -48.95 -21.18
N PRO A 5 13.65 -47.71 -21.41
CA PRO A 5 13.99 -46.61 -20.56
C PRO A 5 13.44 -46.81 -19.14
N PRO A 6 14.09 -46.31 -18.08
CA PRO A 6 13.60 -46.43 -16.72
C PRO A 6 12.29 -45.70 -16.56
N PRO A 7 11.39 -46.21 -15.71
CA PRO A 7 10.12 -45.53 -15.44
C PRO A 7 10.36 -44.16 -14.79
N PRO A 8 9.48 -43.19 -15.08
CA PRO A 8 9.59 -41.86 -14.47
C PRO A 8 9.43 -41.95 -12.94
N PRO A 9 10.13 -41.08 -12.19
CA PRO A 9 10.00 -41.08 -10.73
C PRO A 9 8.56 -40.80 -10.32
N VAL A 10 8.02 -41.67 -9.50
CA VAL A 10 6.69 -41.49 -8.86
C VAL A 10 6.83 -40.26 -7.95
N MET A 11 6.14 -39.19 -8.30
CA MET A 11 5.96 -38.08 -7.37
C MET A 11 5.13 -38.57 -6.20
N GLU A 12 5.73 -38.72 -5.03
CA GLU A 12 5.01 -38.98 -3.81
C GLU A 12 4.05 -37.81 -3.56
N THR A 13 2.77 -38.11 -3.64
CA THR A 13 1.72 -37.15 -3.28
C THR A 13 1.84 -36.87 -1.80
N VAL A 14 2.41 -35.69 -1.48
CA VAL A 14 2.44 -35.21 -0.10
C VAL A 14 0.98 -35.06 0.33
N LYS A 15 0.52 -35.94 1.21
CA LYS A 15 -0.78 -35.83 1.87
C LYS A 15 -0.78 -34.51 2.64
N PHE A 16 -1.56 -33.58 2.17
CA PHE A 16 -1.84 -32.33 2.88
C PHE A 16 -2.61 -32.69 4.16
N VAL A 17 -1.93 -32.72 5.28
CA VAL A 17 -2.55 -32.83 6.59
C VAL A 17 -2.99 -31.42 6.94
N PRO A 18 -4.32 -31.14 7.07
CA PRO A 18 -4.74 -29.81 7.53
C PRO A 18 -4.22 -29.59 8.95
N PRO A 19 -3.76 -28.36 9.29
CA PRO A 19 -3.31 -28.08 10.64
C PRO A 19 -4.47 -28.25 11.60
N VAL A 20 -4.27 -29.10 12.61
CA VAL A 20 -5.18 -29.25 13.74
C VAL A 20 -5.11 -27.96 14.52
N ILE A 21 -6.19 -27.17 14.47
CA ILE A 21 -6.39 -26.02 15.37
C ILE A 21 -6.55 -26.62 16.77
N LYS A 22 -5.55 -26.45 17.62
CA LYS A 22 -5.74 -26.65 19.05
C LYS A 22 -6.60 -25.48 19.53
N ASP A 23 -7.81 -25.77 19.95
CA ASP A 23 -8.62 -24.89 20.77
C ASP A 23 -7.90 -24.73 22.13
N ASP A 24 -7.04 -23.72 22.22
CA ASP A 24 -6.67 -23.17 23.52
C ASP A 24 -7.87 -22.35 23.98
N ALA A 25 -8.54 -22.89 24.99
CA ALA A 25 -9.61 -22.22 25.69
C ALA A 25 -9.13 -20.84 26.14
N VAL A 26 -9.62 -19.81 25.47
CA VAL A 26 -9.51 -18.42 25.95
C VAL A 26 -10.43 -18.35 27.15
N GLU A 27 -9.83 -18.27 28.34
CA GLU A 27 -10.46 -17.95 29.59
C GLU A 27 -11.21 -16.60 29.43
N ASP A 28 -12.53 -16.66 29.59
CA ASP A 28 -13.43 -15.52 29.58
C ASP A 28 -13.03 -14.57 30.72
N GLU A 29 -12.25 -13.52 30.40
CA GLU A 29 -12.17 -12.36 31.29
C GLU A 29 -13.45 -11.53 31.12
N PRO A 30 -14.20 -11.27 32.20
CA PRO A 30 -15.40 -10.43 32.13
C PRO A 30 -15.01 -8.99 31.74
N PRO A 31 -15.84 -8.31 30.92
CA PRO A 31 -15.58 -6.94 30.52
C PRO A 31 -15.58 -6.00 31.75
N PRO A 32 -14.70 -4.99 31.79
CA PRO A 32 -14.66 -4.03 32.88
C PRO A 32 -16.00 -3.26 32.99
N PRO A 33 -16.45 -2.91 34.20
CA PRO A 33 -17.69 -2.23 34.41
C PRO A 33 -17.69 -0.83 33.76
N GLN A 34 -18.71 -0.56 32.98
CA GLN A 34 -18.95 0.78 32.44
C GLN A 34 -19.21 1.74 33.59
N GLU A 35 -18.27 2.64 33.85
CA GLU A 35 -18.51 3.79 34.72
C GLU A 35 -19.54 4.71 34.09
N LYS A 36 -20.55 4.97 34.86
CA LYS A 36 -21.69 5.84 34.55
C LYS A 36 -21.19 7.22 34.13
N LEU A 37 -21.55 7.63 32.94
CA LEU A 37 -21.48 9.02 32.54
C LEU A 37 -22.43 9.83 33.44
N VAL A 38 -21.83 10.68 34.25
CA VAL A 38 -22.52 11.63 35.12
C VAL A 38 -23.17 12.67 34.22
N ASP A 39 -24.48 12.80 34.44
CA ASP A 39 -25.38 13.83 33.94
C ASP A 39 -24.74 15.23 34.04
N THR A 40 -24.38 15.82 32.92
CA THR A 40 -24.06 17.25 32.87
C THR A 40 -25.31 17.99 32.44
N GLN A 41 -25.96 18.59 33.40
CA GLN A 41 -27.10 19.45 33.21
C GLN A 41 -26.77 20.59 32.24
N VAL A 42 -27.49 20.64 31.14
CA VAL A 42 -27.51 21.79 30.25
C VAL A 42 -28.38 22.87 30.91
N SER A 43 -27.75 23.90 31.43
CA SER A 43 -28.45 25.10 31.87
C SER A 43 -28.96 25.86 30.65
N THR A 44 -30.25 25.81 30.42
CA THR A 44 -30.96 26.71 29.51
C THR A 44 -31.01 28.10 30.13
N VAL A 45 -30.19 29.01 29.64
CA VAL A 45 -30.40 30.44 29.88
C VAL A 45 -31.19 30.98 28.70
N THR A 46 -32.46 31.22 28.93
CA THR A 46 -33.34 32.01 28.05
C THR A 46 -32.99 33.49 28.26
N GLN A 47 -32.47 34.15 27.23
CA GLN A 47 -32.40 35.61 27.21
C GLN A 47 -33.11 36.08 25.94
N GLU A 48 -34.25 36.69 26.14
CA GLU A 48 -34.97 37.48 25.14
C GLU A 48 -34.16 38.74 24.83
N GLY A 49 -33.95 38.99 23.55
CA GLY A 49 -33.31 40.20 23.02
C GLY A 49 -33.53 40.27 21.53
N ASP A 50 -34.48 41.14 21.17
CA ASP A 50 -34.88 41.62 19.86
C ASP A 50 -33.65 42.07 19.03
N GLY A 51 -33.57 41.71 17.75
CA GLY A 51 -32.70 42.40 16.83
C GLY A 51 -32.00 41.52 15.78
N ASP A 52 -32.55 41.61 14.57
CA ASP A 52 -31.86 41.42 13.29
C ASP A 52 -31.21 40.03 13.02
N VAL A 53 -32.02 39.19 12.39
CA VAL A 53 -31.57 37.87 11.91
C VAL A 53 -30.71 38.07 10.65
N VAL A 54 -29.42 38.27 10.85
CA VAL A 54 -28.42 37.98 9.79
C VAL A 54 -28.23 36.49 9.83
N VAL A 55 -28.89 35.77 8.93
CA VAL A 55 -28.59 34.35 8.65
C VAL A 55 -27.15 34.24 8.15
N PRO A 56 -26.22 33.68 8.91
CA PRO A 56 -24.95 33.28 8.31
C PRO A 56 -25.29 32.18 7.33
N VAL A 57 -25.01 32.44 6.05
CA VAL A 57 -24.89 31.39 5.05
C VAL A 57 -23.73 30.51 5.55
N GLU A 58 -24.06 29.41 6.21
CA GLU A 58 -23.11 28.34 6.45
C GLU A 58 -22.66 27.83 5.09
N THR A 59 -21.57 28.40 4.59
CA THR A 59 -20.69 27.72 3.66
C THR A 59 -20.22 26.48 4.41
N GLY A 60 -20.89 25.37 4.12
CA GLY A 60 -20.61 24.07 4.71
C GLY A 60 -19.19 23.60 4.36
N ASN A 61 -18.22 24.08 5.12
CA ASN A 61 -16.91 23.51 5.27
C ASN A 61 -16.86 22.83 6.66
N GLY A 62 -17.80 21.91 6.90
CA GLY A 62 -17.62 20.91 7.93
C GLY A 62 -16.37 20.12 7.58
N PRO A 63 -15.57 19.68 8.57
CA PRO A 63 -14.50 18.74 8.30
C PRO A 63 -15.15 17.52 7.63
N VAL A 64 -14.83 17.32 6.34
CA VAL A 64 -15.14 16.08 5.66
C VAL A 64 -14.37 15.04 6.47
N GLU A 65 -15.09 14.24 7.27
CA GLU A 65 -14.54 12.99 7.77
C GLU A 65 -14.15 12.18 6.53
N GLU A 66 -12.90 12.33 6.13
CA GLU A 66 -12.28 11.43 5.16
C GLU A 66 -12.30 10.04 5.81
N LYS A 67 -13.39 9.29 5.57
CA LYS A 67 -13.33 7.84 5.75
C LYS A 67 -12.04 7.40 5.12
N PRO A 68 -11.19 6.60 5.82
CA PRO A 68 -9.94 6.11 5.25
C PRO A 68 -10.25 5.56 3.87
N ALA A 69 -9.80 6.26 2.83
CA ALA A 69 -10.15 5.89 1.47
C ALA A 69 -9.60 4.48 1.24
N GLU A 70 -10.48 3.55 0.92
CA GLU A 70 -10.14 2.16 0.69
C GLU A 70 -9.01 2.06 -0.34
N ILE A 71 -7.99 1.26 -0.02
CA ILE A 71 -6.87 1.00 -0.92
C ILE A 71 -7.15 -0.32 -1.63
N PHE A 72 -7.28 -0.26 -2.94
CA PHE A 72 -7.53 -1.42 -3.78
C PHE A 72 -6.21 -2.02 -4.27
N THR A 73 -6.16 -3.34 -4.36
CA THR A 73 -5.01 -4.05 -4.95
C THR A 73 -5.25 -4.39 -6.42
N VAL A 74 -6.51 -4.60 -6.78
CA VAL A 74 -6.95 -4.90 -8.15
C VAL A 74 -8.17 -4.04 -8.44
N VAL A 75 -8.18 -3.39 -9.58
CA VAL A 75 -9.26 -2.51 -10.04
C VAL A 75 -9.54 -2.76 -11.53
N GLU A 76 -10.69 -2.30 -12.01
CA GLU A 76 -11.09 -2.46 -13.42
C GLU A 76 -10.13 -1.75 -14.38
N GLU A 77 -9.76 -0.51 -14.05
CA GLU A 77 -8.72 0.24 -14.77
C GLU A 77 -7.51 0.41 -13.87
N MET A 78 -6.43 -0.34 -14.16
CA MET A 78 -5.18 -0.23 -13.40
C MET A 78 -4.46 1.08 -13.71
N PRO A 79 -3.88 1.74 -12.70
CA PRO A 79 -3.04 2.91 -12.93
C PRO A 79 -1.80 2.52 -13.75
N GLY A 80 -1.33 3.44 -14.59
CA GLY A 80 -0.19 3.23 -15.46
C GLY A 80 0.78 4.40 -15.45
N PHE A 81 2.05 4.11 -15.74
CA PHE A 81 3.07 5.15 -15.92
C PHE A 81 2.79 5.93 -17.22
N PRO A 82 3.00 7.25 -17.27
CA PRO A 82 2.89 8.03 -18.48
C PRO A 82 3.81 7.47 -19.58
N GLY A 83 3.21 7.10 -20.72
CA GLY A 83 3.93 6.42 -21.79
C GLY A 83 4.06 4.90 -21.64
N GLY A 84 3.46 4.32 -20.59
CA GLY A 84 3.41 2.87 -20.35
C GLY A 84 4.68 2.27 -19.76
N ASN A 85 4.70 0.92 -19.68
CA ASN A 85 5.79 0.19 -19.02
C ASN A 85 7.16 0.39 -19.66
N ALA A 86 7.21 0.61 -20.99
CA ALA A 86 8.49 0.83 -21.69
C ALA A 86 9.15 2.15 -21.22
N GLU A 87 8.36 3.20 -21.08
CA GLU A 87 8.87 4.49 -20.58
C GLU A 87 9.19 4.43 -19.08
N LEU A 88 8.45 3.66 -18.30
CA LEU A 88 8.77 3.38 -16.90
C LEU A 88 10.16 2.75 -16.75
N ILE A 89 10.46 1.73 -17.55
CA ILE A 89 11.77 1.06 -17.52
C ILE A 89 12.89 2.04 -17.91
N LYS A 90 12.68 2.84 -18.95
CA LYS A 90 13.65 3.86 -19.38
C LYS A 90 13.86 4.92 -18.29
N PHE A 91 12.77 5.36 -17.66
CA PHE A 91 12.83 6.34 -16.58
C PHE A 91 13.65 5.80 -15.40
N ILE A 92 13.40 4.55 -14.98
CA ILE A 92 14.17 3.88 -13.93
C ILE A 92 15.64 3.82 -14.32
N GLN A 93 15.98 3.30 -15.51
CA GLN A 93 17.36 3.16 -15.98
C GLN A 93 18.11 4.49 -16.07
N LYS A 94 17.41 5.57 -16.42
CA LYS A 94 17.99 6.91 -16.53
C LYS A 94 18.24 7.56 -15.17
N ASN A 95 17.35 7.32 -14.20
CA ASN A 95 17.37 8.01 -12.91
C ASN A 95 18.03 7.19 -11.80
N ILE A 96 18.22 5.89 -12.00
CA ILE A 96 18.84 5.01 -11.02
C ILE A 96 20.32 5.32 -10.87
N GLN A 97 20.77 5.54 -9.66
CA GLN A 97 22.17 5.74 -9.32
C GLN A 97 22.63 4.55 -8.46
N TYR A 98 23.68 3.88 -8.91
CA TYR A 98 24.22 2.77 -8.13
C TYR A 98 25.10 3.31 -7.02
N PRO A 99 24.76 3.05 -5.73
CA PRO A 99 25.58 3.55 -4.63
C PRO A 99 26.98 2.91 -4.65
N GLN A 100 28.00 3.68 -4.32
CA GLN A 100 29.39 3.28 -4.40
C GLN A 100 29.71 2.01 -3.58
N VAL A 101 29.17 1.95 -2.36
CA VAL A 101 29.41 0.85 -1.43
C VAL A 101 28.91 -0.48 -2.01
N GLU A 102 27.70 -0.49 -2.54
CA GLU A 102 27.10 -1.67 -3.14
C GLU A 102 27.75 -2.04 -4.48
N LYS A 103 28.25 -1.04 -5.19
CA LYS A 103 29.02 -1.26 -6.43
C LYS A 103 30.36 -1.92 -6.15
N GLU A 104 31.09 -1.48 -5.13
CA GLU A 104 32.38 -2.05 -4.71
C GLU A 104 32.24 -3.46 -4.12
N ALA A 105 31.09 -3.74 -3.51
CA ALA A 105 30.77 -5.05 -2.93
C ALA A 105 30.10 -6.01 -3.92
N ASP A 106 29.98 -5.64 -5.21
CA ASP A 106 29.32 -6.44 -6.27
C ASP A 106 27.90 -6.91 -5.91
N ILE A 107 27.19 -6.11 -5.09
CA ILE A 107 25.83 -6.43 -4.64
C ILE A 107 24.82 -6.09 -5.73
N SER A 108 24.21 -7.07 -6.32
CA SER A 108 23.15 -6.93 -7.33
C SER A 108 21.87 -7.67 -6.90
N GLY A 109 20.74 -7.31 -7.47
CA GLY A 109 19.48 -7.96 -7.14
C GLY A 109 18.26 -7.21 -7.61
N THR A 110 17.09 -7.70 -7.21
CA THR A 110 15.80 -7.04 -7.47
C THR A 110 15.17 -6.57 -6.17
N CYS A 111 14.92 -5.28 -6.10
CA CYS A 111 14.16 -4.65 -5.02
C CYS A 111 12.69 -4.55 -5.43
N TYR A 112 11.78 -4.90 -4.54
CA TYR A 112 10.34 -4.74 -4.75
C TYR A 112 9.86 -3.56 -3.90
N VAL A 113 9.42 -2.51 -4.58
CA VAL A 113 8.88 -1.31 -3.93
C VAL A 113 7.36 -1.34 -4.00
N LYS A 114 6.75 -1.19 -2.84
CA LYS A 114 5.30 -1.09 -2.68
C LYS A 114 4.94 0.39 -2.48
N PHE A 115 3.95 0.88 -3.18
CA PHE A 115 3.47 2.26 -3.06
C PHE A 115 2.00 2.36 -3.43
N VAL A 116 1.36 3.43 -3.02
CA VAL A 116 -0.04 3.72 -3.34
C VAL A 116 -0.10 4.82 -4.38
N ILE A 117 -0.90 4.61 -5.42
CA ILE A 117 -1.29 5.64 -6.36
C ILE A 117 -2.62 6.22 -5.90
N GLU A 118 -2.62 7.49 -5.58
CA GLU A 118 -3.78 8.22 -5.13
C GLU A 118 -4.79 8.44 -6.25
N SER A 119 -6.02 8.78 -5.91
CA SER A 119 -7.09 9.10 -6.88
C SER A 119 -6.77 10.27 -7.82
N ASN A 120 -5.74 11.05 -7.52
CA ASN A 120 -5.22 12.14 -8.34
C ASN A 120 -3.97 11.75 -9.17
N GLY A 121 -3.52 10.49 -9.08
CA GLY A 121 -2.33 9.99 -9.77
C GLY A 121 -1.00 10.22 -9.05
N ASN A 122 -1.01 10.85 -7.88
CA ASN A 122 0.20 11.03 -7.07
C ASN A 122 0.62 9.72 -6.40
N ILE A 123 1.92 9.61 -6.13
CA ILE A 123 2.49 8.47 -5.41
C ILE A 123 2.57 8.80 -3.92
N SER A 124 2.08 7.90 -3.09
CA SER A 124 2.15 7.97 -1.62
C SER A 124 2.56 6.63 -1.01
N ASN A 125 2.84 6.60 0.29
CA ASN A 125 3.14 5.39 1.06
C ASN A 125 4.20 4.48 0.39
N VAL A 126 5.33 5.08 -0.01
CA VAL A 126 6.43 4.33 -0.65
C VAL A 126 7.21 3.55 0.39
N GLU A 127 7.17 2.22 0.28
CA GLU A 127 7.82 1.28 1.19
C GLU A 127 8.54 0.16 0.42
N ILE A 128 9.54 -0.45 1.04
CA ILE A 128 10.19 -1.65 0.51
C ILE A 128 9.40 -2.89 0.92
N ALA A 129 8.84 -3.59 -0.04
CA ALA A 129 8.19 -4.89 0.19
C ALA A 129 9.22 -6.02 0.33
N LYS A 130 10.29 -5.97 -0.49
CA LYS A 130 11.41 -6.89 -0.42
C LYS A 130 12.66 -6.18 -0.90
N GLY A 131 13.63 -6.01 0.00
CA GLY A 131 14.92 -5.39 -0.30
C GLY A 131 15.94 -6.37 -0.89
N VAL A 132 17.08 -5.81 -1.33
CA VAL A 132 18.23 -6.58 -1.79
C VAL A 132 19.08 -6.97 -0.58
N LYS A 133 19.40 -8.27 -0.45
CA LYS A 133 20.25 -8.75 0.63
C LYS A 133 21.61 -8.08 0.60
N GLY A 134 22.01 -7.44 1.69
CA GLY A 134 23.30 -6.76 1.82
C GLY A 134 23.40 -5.41 1.12
N GLY A 135 22.33 -4.93 0.48
CA GLY A 135 22.33 -3.67 -0.27
C GLY A 135 21.33 -2.64 0.25
N PRO A 136 21.44 -2.15 1.49
CA PRO A 136 20.50 -1.16 2.03
C PRO A 136 20.53 0.17 1.26
N GLY A 137 21.63 0.50 0.58
CA GLY A 137 21.72 1.65 -0.29
C GLY A 137 20.87 1.49 -1.54
N LEU A 138 20.79 0.28 -2.10
CA LEU A 138 19.94 -0.02 -3.25
C LEU A 138 18.46 0.17 -2.92
N ASP A 139 18.04 -0.21 -1.70
CA ASP A 139 16.66 -0.03 -1.24
C ASP A 139 16.31 1.46 -1.09
N LYS A 140 17.22 2.25 -0.52
CA LYS A 140 17.06 3.72 -0.41
C LYS A 140 16.97 4.36 -1.79
N GLU A 141 17.82 3.93 -2.71
CA GLU A 141 17.82 4.43 -4.08
C GLU A 141 16.52 4.08 -4.81
N ALA A 142 16.01 2.86 -4.64
CA ALA A 142 14.72 2.44 -5.18
C ALA A 142 13.57 3.35 -4.70
N ILE A 143 13.52 3.67 -3.41
CA ILE A 143 12.55 4.61 -2.85
C ILE A 143 12.70 6.00 -3.47
N ARG A 144 13.95 6.50 -3.61
CA ARG A 144 14.23 7.81 -4.20
C ARG A 144 13.71 7.88 -5.65
N VAL A 145 14.00 6.86 -6.45
CA VAL A 145 13.57 6.79 -7.85
C VAL A 145 12.05 6.78 -7.95
N VAL A 146 11.35 5.97 -7.15
CA VAL A 146 9.88 5.91 -7.14
C VAL A 146 9.28 7.26 -6.74
N LYS A 147 9.82 7.94 -5.72
CA LYS A 147 9.36 9.27 -5.31
C LYS A 147 9.61 10.37 -6.34
N SER A 148 10.57 10.18 -7.25
CA SER A 148 10.87 11.13 -8.33
C SER A 148 10.05 10.89 -9.60
N MET A 149 9.21 9.87 -9.63
CA MET A 149 8.35 9.58 -10.78
C MET A 149 7.29 10.66 -10.98
N PRO A 150 6.90 10.96 -12.22
CA PRO A 150 5.78 11.83 -12.51
C PRO A 150 4.46 11.19 -12.08
N ASN A 151 3.38 11.97 -12.09
CA ASN A 151 2.03 11.48 -11.81
C ASN A 151 1.65 10.34 -12.77
N TRP A 152 1.07 9.30 -12.21
CA TRP A 152 0.56 8.15 -12.95
C TRP A 152 -0.85 8.41 -13.45
N SER A 153 -1.32 7.62 -14.40
CA SER A 153 -2.75 7.59 -14.69
C SER A 153 -3.51 7.03 -13.49
N ILE A 154 -4.70 7.56 -13.27
CA ILE A 154 -5.53 7.18 -12.13
C ILE A 154 -6.13 5.79 -12.32
N GLY A 155 -6.14 4.99 -11.26
CA GLY A 155 -6.91 3.76 -11.22
C GLY A 155 -8.39 4.05 -11.04
N LYS A 156 -9.26 3.25 -11.66
CA LYS A 156 -10.71 3.39 -11.52
C LYS A 156 -11.38 2.07 -11.18
N GLN A 157 -12.39 2.18 -10.33
CA GLN A 157 -13.31 1.11 -9.98
C GLN A 157 -14.75 1.64 -10.12
N ASN A 158 -15.59 0.93 -10.87
CA ASN A 158 -16.96 1.40 -11.19
C ASN A 158 -16.99 2.84 -11.76
N GLY A 159 -16.02 3.20 -12.60
CA GLY A 159 -15.86 4.53 -13.19
C GLY A 159 -15.40 5.63 -12.23
N ARG A 160 -15.12 5.32 -10.96
CA ARG A 160 -14.66 6.29 -9.96
C ARG A 160 -13.16 6.17 -9.71
N PRO A 161 -12.44 7.30 -9.58
CA PRO A 161 -11.04 7.28 -9.17
C PRO A 161 -10.88 6.66 -7.79
N VAL A 162 -9.97 5.72 -7.66
CA VAL A 162 -9.67 5.02 -6.39
C VAL A 162 -8.17 4.98 -6.11
N ARG A 163 -7.84 4.73 -4.85
CA ARG A 163 -6.46 4.51 -4.42
C ARG A 163 -6.05 3.08 -4.72
N VAL A 164 -4.91 2.90 -5.38
CA VAL A 164 -4.45 1.57 -5.79
C VAL A 164 -3.06 1.28 -5.26
N LEU A 165 -2.93 0.12 -4.61
CA LEU A 165 -1.64 -0.40 -4.16
C LEU A 165 -0.90 -1.03 -5.34
N MET A 166 0.30 -0.53 -5.61
CA MET A 166 1.17 -1.04 -6.66
C MET A 166 2.43 -1.67 -6.08
N ASN A 167 2.93 -2.68 -6.76
CA ASN A 167 4.20 -3.32 -6.44
C ASN A 167 5.11 -3.32 -7.68
N LEU A 168 6.27 -2.67 -7.58
CA LEU A 168 7.18 -2.44 -8.69
C LEU A 168 8.51 -3.14 -8.44
N PRO A 169 8.91 -4.12 -9.28
CA PRO A 169 10.25 -4.69 -9.24
C PRO A 169 11.26 -3.75 -9.90
N ILE A 170 12.28 -3.34 -9.16
CA ILE A 170 13.41 -2.56 -9.66
C ILE A 170 14.65 -3.45 -9.65
N LYS A 171 15.21 -3.69 -10.83
CA LYS A 171 16.37 -4.56 -11.00
C LYS A 171 17.65 -3.75 -11.02
N PHE A 172 18.55 -4.05 -10.08
CA PHE A 172 19.89 -3.51 -10.00
C PHE A 172 20.89 -4.51 -10.58
N GLN A 173 21.58 -4.10 -11.63
CA GLN A 173 22.63 -4.91 -12.28
C GLN A 173 23.87 -4.04 -12.48
N LEU A 174 25.02 -4.58 -12.11
CA LEU A 174 26.31 -4.02 -12.47
C LEU A 174 26.57 -4.32 -13.95
N LYS A 175 27.03 -3.32 -14.69
CA LYS A 175 27.50 -3.45 -16.07
C LYS A 175 28.98 -3.72 -16.08
#